data_e87d1258e6ca40965a64c87656d58484
#
_entry.id   e87d1258e6ca40965a64c87656d58484
#
_cell.length_a   1.000
_cell.length_b   1.000
_cell.length_c   1.000
_cell.angle_alpha   90.00
_cell.angle_beta   90.00
_cell.angle_gamma   90.00
#
_symmetry.space_group_name_H-M   'P 1'
#
loop_
_entity.id
_entity.type
_entity.pdbx_description
1 polymer ?
#
loop_
_entity_poly.entity_id
_entity_poly.type
_entity_poly.pdbx_seq_one_letter_code
_entity_poly.pdbx_strand_id
1 'polypeptide(L)'
;MSAPPDDVTIRVINEGAGWRLECRPRFEAQMFRSGRAAEAAARSIAARFALSGLGVQMAVEDQGHAILGTTTFFPLPVPDALSAAPTARGGL
;
A
#
# COMPACT_ATOMS: atom_id res chain seq x y z
N MET A 1 -22.09 7.48 3.78
CA MET A 1 -20.84 7.95 3.99
C MET A 1 -19.81 6.87 3.81
N SER A 2 -18.76 7.20 3.33
CA SER A 2 -17.81 6.17 3.06
C SER A 2 -16.51 6.50 3.71
N ALA A 3 -15.96 5.51 4.34
CA ALA A 3 -14.63 5.62 4.88
C ALA A 3 -13.66 5.35 3.75
N PRO A 4 -12.42 5.78 3.91
CA PRO A 4 -11.40 5.39 2.95
C PRO A 4 -11.28 3.89 2.91
N PRO A 5 -10.96 3.32 1.77
CA PRO A 5 -10.79 1.88 1.70
C PRO A 5 -9.59 1.47 2.55
N ASP A 6 -9.78 0.45 3.35
CA ASP A 6 -8.73 -0.04 4.21
C ASP A 6 -8.76 -1.56 4.30
N ASP A 7 -8.93 -2.23 3.17
CA ASP A 7 -8.82 -3.67 3.14
C ASP A 7 -7.45 -4.12 3.62
N VAL A 8 -6.45 -3.29 3.38
CA VAL A 8 -5.08 -3.56 3.79
C VAL A 8 -4.54 -2.32 4.47
N THR A 9 -3.83 -2.52 5.57
CA THR A 9 -3.19 -1.43 6.28
C THR A 9 -1.69 -1.68 6.32
N ILE A 10 -0.92 -0.69 5.91
CA ILE A 10 0.54 -0.77 5.91
C ILE A 10 1.07 0.31 6.83
N ARG A 11 1.98 -0.05 7.72
CA ARG A 11 2.64 0.91 8.60
C ARG A 11 4.13 0.86 8.37
N VAL A 12 4.74 2.03 8.23
CA VAL A 12 6.19 2.18 8.15
C VAL A 12 6.59 2.94 9.39
N ILE A 13 7.34 2.30 10.26
CA ILE A 13 7.59 2.79 11.60
C ILE A 13 9.07 2.96 11.84
N ASN A 14 9.47 4.14 12.29
CA ASN A 14 10.84 4.41 12.67
C ASN A 14 11.10 3.79 14.03
N GLU A 15 12.00 2.82 14.09
CA GLU A 15 12.30 2.12 15.33
C GLU A 15 13.64 2.53 15.93
N GLY A 16 14.22 3.61 15.42
CA GLY A 16 15.50 4.08 15.93
C GLY A 16 16.66 3.47 15.17
N ALA A 17 16.87 2.19 15.32
CA ALA A 17 17.96 1.52 14.64
C ALA A 17 17.62 1.16 13.20
N GLY A 18 16.36 1.21 12.85
CA GLY A 18 15.92 0.89 11.51
C GLY A 18 14.47 1.22 11.35
N TRP A 19 13.90 0.80 10.25
CA TRP A 19 12.51 1.07 9.92
C TRP A 19 11.79 -0.24 9.72
N ARG A 20 10.66 -0.38 10.38
CA ARG A 20 9.87 -1.59 10.29
C ARG A 20 8.67 -1.37 9.40
N LEU A 21 8.42 -2.31 8.51
CA LEU A 21 7.24 -2.29 7.66
C LEU A 21 6.31 -3.39 8.10
N GLU A 22 5.08 -3.03 8.42
CA GLU A 22 4.06 -3.99 8.80
C GLU A 22 2.92 -3.92 7.81
N CYS A 23 2.34 -5.05 7.51
CA CYS A 23 1.20 -5.10 6.60
C CYS A 23 0.14 -6.01 7.20
N ARG A 24 -1.08 -5.51 7.28
CA ARG A 24 -2.21 -6.30 7.75
C ARG A 24 -3.18 -6.48 6.62
N PRO A 25 -3.80 -7.59 6.53
CA PRO A 25 -3.89 -8.65 7.52
C PRO A 25 -2.71 -9.59 7.56
N ARG A 26 -1.77 -9.49 6.62
CA ARG A 26 -0.70 -10.41 6.77
C ARG A 26 0.50 -10.00 6.02
N PHE A 27 1.57 -10.38 6.40
CA PHE A 27 2.93 -10.25 6.05
C PHE A 27 3.69 -10.19 7.32
N GLU A 28 4.79 -10.85 7.37
CA GLU A 28 5.72 -10.69 8.46
C GLU A 28 6.32 -9.30 8.38
N ALA A 29 6.63 -8.74 9.52
CA ALA A 29 7.28 -7.45 9.54
C ALA A 29 8.65 -7.55 8.90
N GLN A 30 9.03 -6.52 8.16
CA GLN A 30 10.31 -6.45 7.50
C GLN A 30 11.07 -5.25 8.00
N MET A 31 12.39 -5.38 8.10
CA MET A 31 13.23 -4.31 8.59
C MET A 31 14.03 -3.70 7.46
N PHE A 32 14.17 -2.38 7.48
CA PHE A 32 14.91 -1.63 6.48
C PHE A 32 15.87 -0.69 7.16
N ARG A 33 16.93 -0.31 6.47
CA ARG A 33 17.91 0.59 7.04
C ARG A 33 17.51 2.05 6.95
N SER A 34 16.67 2.39 6.02
CA SER A 34 16.27 3.77 5.83
C SER A 34 14.77 3.86 5.63
N GLY A 35 14.23 5.02 5.99
CA GLY A 35 12.82 5.27 5.77
C GLY A 35 12.48 5.27 4.29
N ARG A 36 13.39 5.76 3.46
CA ARG A 36 13.16 5.77 2.03
C ARG A 36 12.99 4.37 1.48
N ALA A 37 13.85 3.43 1.90
CA ALA A 37 13.73 2.06 1.43
C ALA A 37 12.44 1.43 1.93
N ALA A 38 12.09 1.68 3.19
CA ALA A 38 10.86 1.13 3.75
C ALA A 38 9.64 1.69 3.04
N GLU A 39 9.62 2.99 2.77
CA GLU A 39 8.50 3.59 2.08
C GLU A 39 8.39 3.09 0.65
N ALA A 40 9.52 2.93 -0.03
CA ALA A 40 9.49 2.41 -1.39
C ALA A 40 8.91 1.00 -1.42
N ALA A 41 9.32 0.18 -0.47
CA ALA A 41 8.78 -1.18 -0.39
C ALA A 41 7.28 -1.15 -0.09
N ALA A 42 6.87 -0.27 0.83
CA ALA A 42 5.47 -0.17 1.21
C ALA A 42 4.61 0.27 0.02
N ARG A 43 5.07 1.25 -0.75
CA ARG A 43 4.31 1.71 -1.91
C ARG A 43 4.21 0.62 -2.96
N SER A 44 5.25 -0.15 -3.13
CA SER A 44 5.21 -1.25 -4.09
C SER A 44 4.19 -2.30 -3.69
N ILE A 45 4.16 -2.62 -2.40
CA ILE A 45 3.18 -3.58 -1.89
C ILE A 45 1.77 -3.02 -2.03
N ALA A 46 1.59 -1.76 -1.67
CA ALA A 46 0.28 -1.13 -1.76
C ALA A 46 -0.23 -1.12 -3.19
N ALA A 47 0.66 -0.82 -4.13
CA ALA A 47 0.26 -0.78 -5.54
C ALA A 47 -0.22 -2.15 -6.01
N ARG A 48 0.43 -3.20 -5.56
CA ARG A 48 0.01 -4.54 -5.95
C ARG A 48 -1.36 -4.88 -5.42
N PHE A 49 -1.62 -4.51 -4.16
CA PHE A 49 -2.95 -4.75 -3.60
C PHE A 49 -4.00 -3.94 -4.35
N ALA A 50 -3.68 -2.69 -4.67
CA ALA A 50 -4.63 -1.86 -5.40
C ALA A 50 -4.94 -2.43 -6.76
N LEU A 51 -3.92 -2.96 -7.44
CA LEU A 51 -4.14 -3.61 -8.73
C LEU A 51 -5.01 -4.84 -8.62
N SER A 52 -5.02 -5.45 -7.44
CA SER A 52 -5.87 -6.61 -7.19
C SER A 52 -7.26 -6.23 -6.72
N GLY A 53 -7.57 -4.94 -6.69
CA GLY A 53 -8.90 -4.51 -6.31
C GLY A 53 -9.08 -4.23 -4.84
N LEU A 54 -8.01 -4.16 -4.06
CA LEU A 54 -8.08 -3.91 -2.63
C LEU A 54 -7.67 -2.47 -2.32
N GLY A 55 -8.33 -1.87 -1.35
CA GLY A 55 -7.95 -0.55 -0.88
C GLY A 55 -6.86 -0.66 0.17
N VAL A 56 -5.90 0.26 0.15
CA VAL A 56 -4.78 0.23 1.07
C VAL A 56 -4.64 1.56 1.77
N GLN A 57 -4.46 1.52 3.06
CA GLN A 57 -4.15 2.69 3.86
C GLN A 57 -2.71 2.52 4.35
N MET A 58 -1.85 3.46 4.00
CA MET A 58 -0.45 3.41 4.36
C MET A 58 -0.11 4.57 5.26
N ALA A 59 0.56 4.32 6.36
CA ALA A 59 0.96 5.35 7.29
C ALA A 59 2.45 5.26 7.59
N VAL A 60 3.08 6.41 7.76
CA VAL A 60 4.48 6.48 8.17
C VAL A 60 4.50 7.10 9.55
N GLU A 61 5.20 6.46 10.49
CA GLU A 61 5.23 6.87 11.89
C GLU A 61 6.66 7.11 12.34
N ASP A 62 6.82 8.07 13.24
CA ASP A 62 8.12 8.32 13.83
C ASP A 62 8.31 7.41 15.05
N GLN A 63 9.43 7.60 15.76
CA GLN A 63 9.75 6.76 16.90
C GLN A 63 8.72 6.82 18.01
N GLY A 64 8.01 7.92 18.13
CA GLY A 64 6.96 8.06 19.14
C GLY A 64 5.62 7.62 18.63
N HIS A 65 5.56 7.00 17.46
CA HIS A 65 4.32 6.55 16.82
C HIS A 65 3.42 7.70 16.39
N ALA A 66 3.98 8.91 16.30
CA ALA A 66 3.23 10.00 15.70
C ALA A 66 3.20 9.79 14.19
N ILE A 67 2.05 9.97 13.60
CA ILE A 67 1.90 9.76 12.17
C ILE A 67 2.48 10.95 11.43
N LEU A 68 3.47 10.67 10.58
CA LEU A 68 4.12 11.68 9.78
C LEU A 68 3.40 11.92 8.47
N GLY A 69 2.71 10.92 7.98
CA GLY A 69 1.94 11.05 6.76
C GLY A 69 1.15 9.80 6.49
N THR A 70 0.11 9.95 5.70
CA THR A 70 -0.71 8.82 5.28
C THR A 70 -0.95 8.92 3.79
N THR A 71 -1.14 7.78 3.17
CA THR A 71 -1.45 7.71 1.75
C THR A 71 -2.50 6.63 1.57
N THR A 72 -3.52 6.94 0.79
CA THR A 72 -4.57 5.99 0.50
C THR A 72 -4.41 5.52 -0.94
N PHE A 73 -4.42 4.21 -1.14
CA PHE A 73 -4.40 3.63 -2.46
C PHE A 73 -5.79 3.07 -2.71
N PHE A 74 -6.50 3.67 -3.65
CA PHE A 74 -7.85 3.21 -3.93
C PHE A 74 -7.80 2.00 -4.86
N PRO A 75 -8.73 1.06 -4.67
CA PRO A 75 -8.72 -0.12 -5.52
C PRO A 75 -8.92 0.27 -6.97
N LEU A 76 -8.14 -0.34 -7.83
CA LEU A 76 -8.25 -0.10 -9.25
C LEU A 76 -9.34 -0.97 -9.83
N PRO A 77 -9.90 -0.60 -10.99
CA PRO A 77 -10.97 -1.39 -11.59
C PRO A 77 -10.54 -2.82 -11.82
N VAL A 78 -11.47 -3.72 -11.65
CA VAL A 78 -11.19 -5.13 -11.80
C VAL A 78 -10.88 -5.43 -13.25
N PRO A 79 -9.86 -6.22 -13.51
CA PRO A 79 -9.45 -6.48 -14.87
C PRO A 79 -10.49 -7.08 -15.78
N ASP A 80 -11.50 -7.74 -15.27
CA ASP A 80 -12.44 -8.31 -16.19
C ASP A 80 -13.18 -7.20 -16.91
N ALA A 81 -13.35 -6.07 -16.29
CA ALA A 81 -13.91 -4.94 -16.98
C ALA A 81 -12.98 -4.46 -18.05
N LEU A 82 -11.70 -4.64 -17.83
CA LEU A 82 -10.73 -4.23 -18.82
C LEU A 82 -10.61 -5.24 -19.90
N SER A 83 -10.76 -6.50 -19.58
CA SER A 83 -10.62 -7.48 -20.62
C SER A 83 -11.71 -7.33 -21.62
N ALA A 84 -12.81 -6.81 -21.21
CA ALA A 84 -13.79 -6.51 -22.19
C ALA A 84 -13.30 -5.40 -23.07
N ALA A 85 -12.55 -4.59 -22.54
CA ALA A 85 -12.07 -3.51 -23.28
C ALA A 85 -11.02 -3.87 -24.21
N PRO A 86 -10.31 -4.56 -23.98
CA PRO A 86 -9.21 -4.46 -24.78
C PRO A 86 -9.25 -4.94 -25.98
N THR A 87 -9.83 -5.03 -25.73
CA THR A 87 -9.75 -5.14 -26.51
C THR A 87 -9.65 -4.29 -27.16
N ALA A 88 -9.94 -3.95 -27.03
CA ALA A 88 -9.85 -3.20 -27.68
C ALA A 88 -8.86 -2.56 -28.05
N ARG A 89 -8.57 -2.49 -27.92
CA ARG A 89 -7.69 -2.01 -28.19
C ARG A 89 -7.12 -2.21 -28.98
N GLY A 90 -7.79 -2.69 -28.89
CA GLY A 90 -7.39 -2.99 -29.67
C GLY A 90 -7.28 -3.06 -30.30
N GLY A 91 -7.66 -3.26 -30.29
CA GLY A 91 -7.60 -3.49 -30.94
C GLY A 91 -7.41 -3.28 -31.37
N LEU A 92 -7.69 -3.33 -31.39
CA LEU A 92 -7.45 -3.37 -31.75
C LEU A 92 -7.15 -3.29 -32.12
#